data_ae90365b0c70d20219c86de25855bf83
#
_entry.id   ae90365b0c70d20219c86de25855bf83
#
_cell.length_a   1.000
_cell.length_b   1.000
_cell.length_c   1.000
_cell.angle_alpha   90.00
_cell.angle_beta   90.00
_cell.angle_gamma   90.00
#
_symmetry.space_group_name_H-M   'P 1'
#
loop_
_entity.id
_entity.type
_entity.pdbx_description
1 polymer ?
#
loop_
_entity_poly.entity_id
_entity_poly.type
_entity_poly.pdbx_seq_one_letter_code
_entity_poly.pdbx_strand_id
1 'polypeptide(L)'
;FLDHILLLFNFEKKYFDKENINNTFVGHPLLEKNAKSKTDLSNLIPKDKKIISLFAGSRSSETSVLLPILLDFIKLMNDKFNDYLFVFHATEENKNYINDNIKLANLDNIQVISDENVKSQILSNSVFAVSKSGTVSLEICNAKIPSIVIYKMNFLNFIFVKSLVKIKYANIINIINNKEVIPELIQNECN
;
A
#
# COMPACT_ATOMS: atom_id res chain seq x y z
N PHE A 1 24.14 -19.44 -10.96
CA PHE A 1 23.79 -19.34 -12.38
C PHE A 1 22.30 -19.54 -12.49
N LEU A 2 21.64 -18.69 -13.28
CA LEU A 2 20.19 -18.67 -13.46
C LEU A 2 19.89 -19.24 -14.85
N ASP A 3 19.22 -20.41 -14.92
CA ASP A 3 18.93 -21.09 -16.18
C ASP A 3 17.63 -20.56 -16.81
N HIS A 4 16.66 -20.18 -15.98
CA HIS A 4 15.36 -19.68 -16.40
C HIS A 4 14.71 -18.85 -15.30
N ILE A 5 13.97 -17.79 -15.65
CA ILE A 5 13.22 -16.94 -14.71
C ILE A 5 11.75 -16.84 -15.10
N LEU A 6 10.87 -16.88 -14.10
CA LEU A 6 9.45 -16.61 -14.25
C LEU A 6 9.16 -15.14 -13.94
N LEU A 7 8.61 -14.42 -14.91
CA LEU A 7 8.34 -12.99 -14.79
C LEU A 7 6.91 -12.75 -14.33
N LEU A 8 6.76 -11.87 -13.34
CA LEU A 8 5.44 -11.45 -12.85
C LEU A 8 4.83 -10.33 -13.70
N PHE A 9 5.68 -9.55 -14.38
CA PHE A 9 5.24 -8.44 -15.23
C PHE A 9 5.89 -8.50 -16.60
N ASN A 10 5.11 -8.27 -17.65
CA ASN A 10 5.59 -8.35 -19.02
C ASN A 10 6.68 -7.31 -19.35
N PHE A 11 6.67 -6.14 -18.67
CA PHE A 11 7.69 -5.11 -18.89
C PHE A 11 9.10 -5.52 -18.44
N GLU A 12 9.21 -6.53 -17.58
CA GLU A 12 10.50 -7.06 -17.10
C GLU A 12 11.25 -7.82 -18.19
N LYS A 13 10.51 -8.42 -19.16
CA LYS A 13 11.05 -9.29 -20.21
C LYS A 13 12.22 -8.65 -20.94
N LYS A 14 12.13 -7.37 -21.33
CA LYS A 14 13.18 -6.64 -22.04
C LYS A 14 14.54 -6.58 -21.31
N TYR A 15 14.52 -6.66 -19.98
CA TYR A 15 15.75 -6.61 -19.19
C TYR A 15 16.46 -7.97 -19.20
N PHE A 16 15.71 -9.07 -19.11
CA PHE A 16 16.25 -10.42 -19.12
C PHE A 16 16.65 -10.89 -20.51
N ASP A 17 15.88 -10.50 -21.55
CA ASP A 17 16.23 -10.75 -22.94
C ASP A 17 17.58 -10.11 -23.31
N LYS A 18 17.83 -8.88 -22.82
CA LYS A 18 19.11 -8.17 -23.05
C LYS A 18 20.33 -8.90 -22.50
N GLU A 19 20.15 -9.60 -21.37
CA GLU A 19 21.21 -10.37 -20.72
C GLU A 19 21.22 -11.84 -21.16
N ASN A 20 20.45 -12.21 -22.21
CA ASN A 20 20.31 -13.59 -22.72
C ASN A 20 19.88 -14.59 -21.63
N ILE A 21 19.03 -14.18 -20.69
CA ILE A 21 18.46 -15.05 -19.67
C ILE A 21 17.11 -15.55 -20.15
N ASN A 22 16.96 -16.88 -20.21
CA ASN A 22 15.66 -17.49 -20.57
C ASN A 22 14.59 -17.06 -19.56
N ASN A 23 13.45 -16.64 -20.10
CA ASN A 23 12.36 -16.14 -19.26
C ASN A 23 10.98 -16.47 -19.82
N THR A 24 10.01 -16.60 -18.91
CA THR A 24 8.59 -16.79 -19.25
C THR A 24 7.73 -15.88 -18.39
N PHE A 25 6.87 -15.10 -19.03
CA PHE A 25 5.86 -14.32 -18.34
C PHE A 25 4.72 -15.22 -17.86
N VAL A 26 4.47 -15.22 -16.55
CA VAL A 26 3.46 -16.06 -15.88
C VAL A 26 2.33 -15.26 -15.24
N GLY A 27 2.47 -13.91 -15.15
CA GLY A 27 1.51 -13.07 -14.47
C GLY A 27 1.72 -12.99 -12.95
N HIS A 28 1.00 -12.09 -12.30
CA HIS A 28 1.11 -11.87 -10.86
C HIS A 28 -0.05 -12.55 -10.12
N PRO A 29 0.20 -13.46 -9.16
CA PRO A 29 -0.85 -14.22 -8.47
C PRO A 29 -1.90 -13.38 -7.75
N LEU A 30 -1.56 -12.18 -7.29
CA LEU A 30 -2.51 -11.26 -6.65
C LEU A 30 -3.62 -10.79 -7.59
N LEU A 31 -3.39 -10.81 -8.91
CA LEU A 31 -4.38 -10.39 -9.90
C LEU A 31 -5.40 -11.49 -10.20
N GLU A 32 -5.11 -12.74 -9.83
CA GLU A 32 -5.99 -13.90 -10.01
C GLU A 32 -6.92 -14.13 -8.81
N LYS A 33 -6.58 -13.56 -7.65
CA LYS A 33 -7.39 -13.68 -6.44
C LYS A 33 -8.69 -12.89 -6.55
N ASN A 34 -9.76 -13.52 -6.98
CA ASN A 34 -11.11 -13.00 -6.78
C ASN A 34 -11.45 -13.11 -5.29
N ALA A 35 -11.69 -12.00 -4.62
CA ALA A 35 -12.17 -11.96 -3.24
C ALA A 35 -13.56 -12.63 -3.13
N LYS A 36 -13.61 -13.92 -2.81
CA LYS A 36 -14.84 -14.69 -2.69
C LYS A 36 -15.24 -14.97 -1.23
N SER A 37 -14.55 -14.45 -0.26
CA SER A 37 -14.93 -14.60 1.15
C SER A 37 -15.99 -13.57 1.52
N LYS A 38 -17.19 -14.02 1.91
CA LYS A 38 -18.23 -13.18 2.51
C LYS A 38 -18.12 -13.30 4.02
N THR A 39 -17.15 -12.60 4.61
CA THR A 39 -17.12 -12.43 6.06
C THR A 39 -18.11 -11.33 6.43
N ASP A 40 -18.91 -11.53 7.46
CA ASP A 40 -19.78 -10.46 7.96
C ASP A 40 -18.93 -9.38 8.63
N LEU A 41 -18.86 -8.21 8.00
CA LEU A 41 -18.11 -7.06 8.49
C LEU A 41 -18.94 -6.17 9.44
N SER A 42 -20.19 -6.50 9.70
CA SER A 42 -21.11 -5.66 10.50
C SER A 42 -20.60 -5.37 11.91
N ASN A 43 -19.82 -6.30 12.48
CA ASN A 43 -19.18 -6.14 13.80
C ASN A 43 -17.89 -5.30 13.77
N LEU A 44 -17.31 -5.09 12.57
CA LEU A 44 -16.04 -4.37 12.40
C LEU A 44 -16.25 -2.97 11.85
N ILE A 45 -17.29 -2.78 11.03
CA ILE A 45 -17.51 -1.53 10.31
C ILE A 45 -18.90 -0.99 10.62
N PRO A 46 -19.01 0.17 11.25
CA PRO A 46 -20.28 0.88 11.39
C PRO A 46 -20.86 1.21 10.01
N LYS A 47 -22.17 0.98 9.84
CA LYS A 47 -22.86 1.14 8.53
C LYS A 47 -22.88 2.59 8.01
N ASP A 48 -22.72 3.55 8.89
CA ASP A 48 -22.76 4.98 8.62
C ASP A 48 -21.40 5.60 8.31
N LYS A 49 -20.32 4.82 8.35
CA LYS A 49 -18.95 5.29 8.13
C LYS A 49 -18.41 4.91 6.75
N LYS A 50 -17.70 5.84 6.13
CA LYS A 50 -16.91 5.63 4.91
C LYS A 50 -15.51 5.15 5.30
N ILE A 51 -15.03 4.10 4.67
CA ILE A 51 -13.74 3.51 5.00
C ILE A 51 -12.63 4.13 4.18
N ILE A 52 -11.56 4.55 4.86
CA ILE A 52 -10.25 4.84 4.24
C ILE A 52 -9.26 3.79 4.67
N SER A 53 -8.77 3.00 3.72
CA SER A 53 -7.76 1.97 3.96
C SER A 53 -6.35 2.55 3.97
N LEU A 54 -5.56 2.21 5.00
CA LEU A 54 -4.21 2.73 5.23
C LEU A 54 -3.20 1.59 5.29
N PHE A 55 -2.10 1.72 4.54
CA PHE A 55 -1.02 0.74 4.46
C PHE A 55 0.32 1.40 4.75
N ALA A 56 0.78 1.29 5.99
CA ALA A 56 2.03 1.89 6.46
C ALA A 56 3.31 1.10 6.05
N GLY A 57 3.13 0.00 5.33
CA GLY A 57 4.21 -0.92 4.98
C GLY A 57 4.17 -2.20 5.79
N SER A 58 4.91 -3.21 5.32
CA SER A 58 4.96 -4.54 5.95
C SER A 58 6.16 -4.71 6.90
N ARG A 59 7.21 -3.90 6.75
CA ARG A 59 8.41 -3.94 7.58
C ARG A 59 8.35 -2.88 8.68
N SER A 60 8.86 -3.18 9.86
CA SER A 60 8.90 -2.24 11.00
C SER A 60 9.62 -0.92 10.66
N SER A 61 10.69 -0.98 9.85
CA SER A 61 11.42 0.22 9.38
C SER A 61 10.59 1.11 8.45
N GLU A 62 9.66 0.56 7.71
CA GLU A 62 8.73 1.31 6.84
C GLU A 62 7.61 1.92 7.69
N THR A 63 7.01 1.09 8.55
CA THR A 63 5.91 1.49 9.43
C THR A 63 6.33 2.61 10.37
N SER A 64 7.53 2.56 10.95
CA SER A 64 8.03 3.62 11.86
C SER A 64 8.17 4.98 11.19
N VAL A 65 8.42 5.03 9.88
CA VAL A 65 8.55 6.27 9.11
C VAL A 65 7.19 6.78 8.63
N LEU A 66 6.31 5.89 8.19
CA LEU A 66 5.04 6.28 7.54
C LEU A 66 3.89 6.44 8.53
N LEU A 67 3.90 5.73 9.67
CA LEU A 67 2.82 5.80 10.64
C LEU A 67 2.58 7.22 11.18
N PRO A 68 3.60 8.01 11.60
CA PRO A 68 3.38 9.38 12.03
C PRO A 68 2.69 10.24 10.96
N ILE A 69 3.09 10.11 9.70
CA ILE A 69 2.49 10.84 8.56
C ILE A 69 1.01 10.47 8.40
N LEU A 70 0.69 9.18 8.50
CA LEU A 70 -0.68 8.70 8.40
C LEU A 70 -1.54 9.16 9.58
N LEU A 71 -0.98 9.22 10.80
CA LEU A 71 -1.69 9.73 11.97
C LEU A 71 -1.95 11.23 11.85
N ASP A 72 -1.01 12.02 11.33
CA ASP A 72 -1.21 13.44 11.07
C ASP A 72 -2.24 13.67 9.96
N PHE A 73 -2.22 12.85 8.90
CA PHE A 73 -3.27 12.84 7.87
C PHE A 73 -4.67 12.61 8.50
N ILE A 74 -4.80 11.63 9.42
CA ILE A 74 -6.06 11.35 10.10
C ILE A 74 -6.52 12.57 10.94
N LYS A 75 -5.62 13.21 11.68
CA LYS A 75 -5.95 14.43 12.44
C LYS A 75 -6.51 15.51 11.53
N LEU A 76 -5.82 15.80 10.41
CA LEU A 76 -6.27 16.80 9.44
C LEU A 76 -7.63 16.44 8.81
N MET A 77 -7.90 15.17 8.59
CA MET A 77 -9.19 14.70 8.09
C MET A 77 -10.29 14.87 9.15
N ASN A 78 -10.01 14.54 10.41
CA ASN A 78 -10.97 14.66 11.51
C ASN A 78 -11.37 16.11 11.80
N ASP A 79 -10.49 17.06 11.55
CA ASP A 79 -10.80 18.50 11.67
C ASP A 79 -11.90 18.95 10.68
N LYS A 80 -12.08 18.21 9.59
CA LYS A 80 -12.98 18.58 8.49
C LYS A 80 -14.16 17.63 8.30
N PHE A 81 -13.98 16.36 8.68
CA PHE A 81 -14.91 15.28 8.37
C PHE A 81 -14.98 14.28 9.53
N ASN A 82 -16.18 13.91 9.93
CA ASN A 82 -16.44 12.95 11.04
C ASN A 82 -17.13 11.66 10.57
N ASP A 83 -17.35 11.50 9.26
CA ASP A 83 -18.02 10.34 8.68
C ASP A 83 -17.07 9.26 8.16
N TYR A 84 -15.76 9.37 8.47
CA TYR A 84 -14.76 8.40 8.06
C TYR A 84 -14.34 7.46 9.19
N LEU A 85 -14.08 6.21 8.82
CA LEU A 85 -13.36 5.21 9.61
C LEU A 85 -12.04 4.92 8.90
N PHE A 86 -10.93 5.07 9.60
CA PHE A 86 -9.61 4.75 9.08
C PHE A 86 -9.25 3.33 9.48
N VAL A 87 -8.87 2.50 8.51
CA VAL A 87 -8.51 1.11 8.77
C VAL A 87 -7.07 0.85 8.37
N PHE A 88 -6.19 0.66 9.35
CA PHE A 88 -4.84 0.19 9.11
C PHE A 88 -4.82 -1.30 8.81
N HIS A 89 -4.26 -1.65 7.66
CA HIS A 89 -3.93 -3.02 7.29
C HIS A 89 -2.50 -3.30 7.75
N ALA A 90 -2.37 -4.00 8.88
CA ALA A 90 -1.11 -4.31 9.51
C ALA A 90 -0.69 -5.77 9.25
N THR A 91 0.59 -6.06 9.40
CA THR A 91 1.06 -7.41 9.65
C THR A 91 0.91 -7.73 11.14
N GLU A 92 0.88 -9.02 11.52
CA GLU A 92 0.85 -9.39 12.95
C GLU A 92 2.03 -8.79 13.73
N GLU A 93 3.20 -8.70 13.09
CA GLU A 93 4.41 -8.11 13.67
C GLU A 93 4.25 -6.61 14.00
N ASN A 94 3.58 -5.86 13.13
CA ASN A 94 3.46 -4.39 13.26
C ASN A 94 2.20 -3.94 13.99
N LYS A 95 1.24 -4.83 14.21
CA LYS A 95 -0.08 -4.53 14.79
C LYS A 95 0.01 -3.83 16.14
N ASN A 96 0.81 -4.37 17.05
CA ASN A 96 0.96 -3.80 18.39
C ASN A 96 1.59 -2.42 18.35
N TYR A 97 2.64 -2.25 17.55
CA TYR A 97 3.29 -0.96 17.35
C TYR A 97 2.32 0.12 16.83
N ILE A 98 1.50 -0.23 15.84
CA ILE A 98 0.48 0.69 15.29
C ILE A 98 -0.56 1.03 16.37
N ASN A 99 -1.10 0.04 17.09
CA ASN A 99 -2.10 0.24 18.13
C ASN A 99 -1.58 1.16 19.27
N ASP A 100 -0.34 0.98 19.70
CA ASP A 100 0.22 1.79 20.78
C ASP A 100 0.40 3.26 20.35
N ASN A 101 0.81 3.50 19.11
CA ASN A 101 0.92 4.86 18.56
C ASN A 101 -0.45 5.52 18.37
N ILE A 102 -1.49 4.77 17.96
CA ILE A 102 -2.86 5.28 17.86
C ILE A 102 -3.36 5.74 19.25
N LYS A 103 -3.15 4.94 20.30
CA LYS A 103 -3.52 5.31 21.68
C LYS A 103 -2.82 6.59 22.11
N LEU A 104 -1.51 6.71 21.84
CA LEU A 104 -0.74 7.92 22.16
C LEU A 104 -1.25 9.16 21.40
N ALA A 105 -1.73 8.97 20.17
CA ALA A 105 -2.29 10.05 19.36
C ALA A 105 -3.72 10.47 19.77
N ASN A 106 -4.39 9.68 20.64
CA ASN A 106 -5.75 9.89 21.13
C ASN A 106 -6.78 10.05 19.99
N LEU A 107 -6.78 9.08 19.07
CA LEU A 107 -7.67 9.05 17.90
C LEU A 107 -8.63 7.85 18.00
N ASP A 108 -9.94 8.10 17.90
CA ASP A 108 -10.99 7.11 18.19
C ASP A 108 -11.56 6.41 16.95
N ASN A 109 -11.48 7.03 15.76
CA ASN A 109 -12.07 6.52 14.52
C ASN A 109 -11.09 5.69 13.70
N ILE A 110 -10.26 4.89 14.37
CA ILE A 110 -9.25 4.05 13.75
C ILE A 110 -9.43 2.59 14.17
N GLN A 111 -9.29 1.69 13.21
CA GLN A 111 -9.19 0.25 13.44
C GLN A 111 -7.89 -0.31 12.87
N VAL A 112 -7.37 -1.36 13.48
CA VAL A 112 -6.18 -2.08 13.01
C VAL A 112 -6.55 -3.53 12.77
N ILE A 113 -6.40 -3.97 11.53
CA ILE A 113 -6.67 -5.36 11.12
C ILE A 113 -5.38 -6.02 10.63
N SER A 114 -5.24 -7.32 10.92
CA SER A 114 -4.12 -8.15 10.45
C SER A 114 -4.60 -9.44 9.77
N ASP A 115 -5.91 -9.72 9.81
CA ASP A 115 -6.49 -10.89 9.16
C ASP A 115 -6.60 -10.66 7.64
N GLU A 116 -5.85 -11.45 6.87
CA GLU A 116 -5.83 -11.38 5.40
C GLU A 116 -7.18 -11.73 4.75
N ASN A 117 -8.02 -12.55 5.42
CA ASN A 117 -9.34 -12.88 4.90
C ASN A 117 -10.33 -11.71 4.98
N VAL A 118 -10.13 -10.84 5.96
CA VAL A 118 -10.94 -9.64 6.18
C VAL A 118 -10.44 -8.47 5.34
N LYS A 119 -9.12 -8.39 5.11
CA LYS A 119 -8.45 -7.32 4.37
C LYS A 119 -9.08 -7.03 3.00
N SER A 120 -9.27 -8.07 2.18
CA SER A 120 -9.80 -7.89 0.82
C SER A 120 -11.22 -7.36 0.81
N GLN A 121 -12.03 -7.72 1.81
CA GLN A 121 -13.41 -7.26 1.93
C GLN A 121 -13.47 -5.81 2.43
N ILE A 122 -12.66 -5.46 3.43
CA ILE A 122 -12.56 -4.07 3.91
C ILE A 122 -12.06 -3.19 2.76
N LEU A 123 -11.05 -3.64 2.05
CA LEU A 123 -10.53 -2.92 0.90
C LEU A 123 -11.61 -2.69 -0.15
N SER A 124 -12.39 -3.73 -0.52
CA SER A 124 -13.49 -3.60 -1.51
C SER A 124 -14.62 -2.67 -1.07
N ASN A 125 -14.77 -2.38 0.22
CA ASN A 125 -15.74 -1.45 0.77
C ASN A 125 -15.14 -0.06 1.07
N SER A 126 -13.85 0.14 0.79
CA SER A 126 -13.19 1.43 1.01
C SER A 126 -13.52 2.42 -0.09
N VAL A 127 -13.68 3.69 0.29
CA VAL A 127 -13.87 4.80 -0.67
C VAL A 127 -12.55 5.38 -1.15
N PHE A 128 -11.48 5.15 -0.40
CA PHE A 128 -10.13 5.63 -0.70
C PHE A 128 -9.06 4.79 -0.03
N ALA A 129 -7.85 4.79 -0.58
CA ALA A 129 -6.71 4.13 0.05
C ALA A 129 -5.45 5.02 0.03
N VAL A 130 -4.69 4.99 1.12
CA VAL A 130 -3.33 5.53 1.19
C VAL A 130 -2.37 4.39 1.41
N SER A 131 -1.42 4.19 0.53
CA SER A 131 -0.53 3.05 0.62
C SER A 131 0.94 3.42 0.43
N LYS A 132 1.81 2.66 1.09
CA LYS A 132 3.23 2.64 0.73
C LYS A 132 3.38 2.02 -0.65
N SER A 133 4.32 2.52 -1.45
CA SER A 133 4.67 1.87 -2.71
C SER A 133 5.07 0.40 -2.51
N GLY A 134 4.43 -0.50 -3.23
CA GLY A 134 4.65 -1.94 -3.15
C GLY A 134 3.56 -2.74 -3.88
N THR A 135 3.56 -4.06 -3.65
CA THR A 135 2.61 -4.98 -4.28
C THR A 135 1.15 -4.74 -3.88
N VAL A 136 0.92 -4.12 -2.71
CA VAL A 136 -0.43 -3.75 -2.26
C VAL A 136 -1.15 -2.82 -3.25
N SER A 137 -0.41 -2.05 -4.05
CA SER A 137 -0.98 -1.21 -5.11
C SER A 137 -1.74 -2.02 -6.17
N LEU A 138 -1.33 -3.28 -6.41
CA LEU A 138 -2.04 -4.19 -7.31
C LEU A 138 -3.38 -4.62 -6.71
N GLU A 139 -3.43 -4.89 -5.41
CA GLU A 139 -4.66 -5.25 -4.71
C GLU A 139 -5.66 -4.09 -4.70
N ILE A 140 -5.18 -2.87 -4.42
CA ILE A 140 -5.98 -1.64 -4.44
C ILE A 140 -6.53 -1.38 -5.84
N CYS A 141 -5.68 -1.51 -6.87
CA CYS A 141 -6.06 -1.34 -8.26
C CYS A 141 -7.11 -2.38 -8.69
N ASN A 142 -6.92 -3.66 -8.29
CA ASN A 142 -7.87 -4.74 -8.57
C ASN A 142 -9.23 -4.51 -7.88
N ALA A 143 -9.22 -3.90 -6.69
CA ALA A 143 -10.43 -3.49 -5.97
C ALA A 143 -11.08 -2.21 -6.57
N LYS A 144 -10.46 -1.57 -7.56
CA LYS A 144 -10.92 -0.34 -8.24
C LYS A 144 -11.13 0.85 -7.31
N ILE A 145 -10.29 1.00 -6.31
CA ILE A 145 -10.39 2.06 -5.30
C ILE A 145 -9.44 3.19 -5.66
N PRO A 146 -9.91 4.45 -5.66
CA PRO A 146 -9.04 5.62 -5.76
C PRO A 146 -7.98 5.59 -4.67
N SER A 147 -6.74 5.92 -5.02
CA SER A 147 -5.66 5.85 -4.04
C SER A 147 -4.54 6.85 -4.32
N ILE A 148 -3.75 7.11 -3.29
CA ILE A 148 -2.44 7.74 -3.42
C ILE A 148 -1.37 6.82 -2.84
N VAL A 149 -0.17 6.95 -3.37
CA VAL A 149 1.00 6.23 -2.87
C VAL A 149 1.90 7.21 -2.17
N ILE A 150 2.31 6.86 -0.96
CA ILE A 150 3.31 7.59 -0.19
C ILE A 150 4.59 6.78 -0.11
N TYR A 151 5.73 7.45 -0.22
CA TYR A 151 7.03 6.80 -0.11
C TYR A 151 8.04 7.71 0.58
N LYS A 152 8.45 7.31 1.77
CA LYS A 152 9.47 8.01 2.54
C LYS A 152 10.49 7.02 3.09
N MET A 153 11.76 7.38 2.99
CA MET A 153 12.87 6.62 3.55
C MET A 153 13.87 7.58 4.17
N ASN A 154 14.84 7.04 4.91
CA ASN A 154 15.94 7.84 5.44
C ASN A 154 16.64 8.61 4.31
N PHE A 155 16.97 9.86 4.56
CA PHE A 155 17.55 10.79 3.57
C PHE A 155 18.81 10.24 2.89
N LEU A 156 19.72 9.64 3.65
CA LEU A 156 20.94 9.03 3.11
C LEU A 156 20.63 7.89 2.14
N ASN A 157 19.70 7.00 2.52
CA ASN A 157 19.25 5.91 1.66
C ASN A 157 18.57 6.44 0.39
N PHE A 158 17.80 7.54 0.50
CA PHE A 158 17.16 8.15 -0.64
C PHE A 158 18.17 8.69 -1.65
N ILE A 159 19.19 9.42 -1.20
CA ILE A 159 20.25 9.93 -2.09
C ILE A 159 20.95 8.76 -2.79
N PHE A 160 21.29 7.70 -2.03
CA PHE A 160 21.95 6.52 -2.59
C PHE A 160 21.06 5.83 -3.64
N VAL A 161 19.81 5.55 -3.33
CA VAL A 161 18.87 4.94 -4.28
C VAL A 161 18.67 5.82 -5.50
N LYS A 162 18.46 7.12 -5.32
CA LYS A 162 18.28 8.08 -6.42
C LYS A 162 19.49 8.15 -7.36
N SER A 163 20.71 7.93 -6.86
CA SER A 163 21.91 7.89 -7.68
C SER A 163 22.04 6.62 -8.53
N LEU A 164 21.50 5.51 -8.04
CA LEU A 164 21.61 4.20 -8.69
C LEU A 164 20.42 3.87 -9.62
N VAL A 165 19.25 4.39 -9.27
CA VAL A 165 17.99 3.97 -9.91
C VAL A 165 17.45 5.09 -10.80
N LYS A 166 17.44 4.86 -12.12
CA LYS A 166 16.89 5.77 -13.13
C LYS A 166 15.42 5.45 -13.44
N ILE A 167 14.60 5.19 -12.43
CA ILE A 167 13.17 5.00 -12.63
C ILE A 167 12.42 6.31 -12.36
N LYS A 168 11.43 6.56 -13.21
CA LYS A 168 10.60 7.77 -13.13
C LYS A 168 9.53 7.66 -12.05
N TYR A 169 9.05 6.46 -11.77
CA TYR A 169 7.95 6.18 -10.87
C TYR A 169 8.34 5.16 -9.80
N ALA A 170 7.85 5.31 -8.59
CA ALA A 170 8.05 4.36 -7.50
C ALA A 170 6.95 3.29 -7.46
N ASN A 171 5.75 3.60 -7.96
CA ASN A 171 4.61 2.69 -7.96
C ASN A 171 4.62 1.77 -9.17
N ILE A 172 4.35 0.47 -8.96
CA ILE A 172 4.35 -0.55 -10.01
C ILE A 172 3.31 -0.27 -11.11
N ILE A 173 2.14 0.28 -10.77
CA ILE A 173 1.10 0.61 -11.74
C ILE A 173 1.56 1.73 -12.67
N ASN A 174 2.23 2.75 -12.13
CA ASN A 174 2.78 3.86 -12.91
C ASN A 174 3.95 3.40 -13.79
N ILE A 175 4.79 2.48 -13.29
CA ILE A 175 5.88 1.86 -14.07
C ILE A 175 5.32 1.07 -15.26
N ILE A 176 4.30 0.22 -15.03
CA ILE A 176 3.67 -0.58 -16.09
C ILE A 176 3.07 0.32 -17.17
N ASN A 177 2.40 1.40 -16.77
CA ASN A 177 1.73 2.32 -17.69
C ASN A 177 2.67 3.39 -18.26
N ASN A 178 3.89 3.49 -17.79
CA ASN A 178 4.86 4.55 -18.11
C ASN A 178 4.26 5.97 -18.00
N LYS A 179 3.31 6.16 -17.10
CA LYS A 179 2.66 7.43 -16.77
C LYS A 179 2.15 7.41 -15.34
N GLU A 180 1.95 8.59 -14.75
CA GLU A 180 1.32 8.74 -13.45
C GLU A 180 -0.19 8.49 -13.57
N VAL A 181 -0.62 7.31 -13.14
CA VAL A 181 -2.03 6.89 -13.05
C VAL A 181 -2.51 7.05 -11.61
N ILE A 182 -1.63 6.75 -10.67
CA ILE A 182 -1.84 6.89 -9.23
C ILE A 182 -0.87 7.96 -8.74
N PRO A 183 -1.33 9.04 -8.07
CA PRO A 183 -0.46 10.06 -7.53
C PRO A 183 0.57 9.46 -6.56
N GLU A 184 1.83 9.90 -6.67
CA GLU A 184 2.94 9.47 -5.82
C GLU A 184 3.45 10.67 -5.04
N LEU A 185 3.36 10.61 -3.72
CA LEU A 185 4.00 11.59 -2.83
C LEU A 185 5.32 10.98 -2.32
N ILE A 186 6.44 11.58 -2.71
CA ILE A 186 7.76 11.02 -2.44
C ILE A 186 8.57 11.97 -1.56
N GLN A 187 9.11 11.45 -0.45
CA GLN A 187 9.97 12.19 0.47
C GLN A 187 9.31 13.47 1.02
N ASN A 188 9.72 14.64 0.54
CA ASN A 188 9.24 15.93 1.02
C ASN A 188 7.77 16.22 0.69
N GLU A 189 7.22 15.55 -0.31
CA GLU A 189 5.80 15.66 -0.69
C GLU A 189 4.88 14.91 0.29
N CYS A 190 5.46 14.09 1.19
CA CYS A 190 4.73 13.39 2.25
C CYS A 190 4.53 14.23 3.54
N ASN A 191 4.77 15.54 3.52
CA ASN A 191 4.65 16.40 4.70
C ASN A 191 3.36 17.21 4.67
#